data_b1aff4b7c4dff9eeb15c42fd1ca751e6
#
_entry.id   b1aff4b7c4dff9eeb15c42fd1ca751e6
#
_cell.length_a   1.000
_cell.length_b   1.000
_cell.length_c   1.000
_cell.angle_alpha   90.00
_cell.angle_beta   90.00
_cell.angle_gamma   90.00
#
_symmetry.space_group_name_H-M   'P 1'
#
loop_
_entity.id
_entity.type
_entity.pdbx_description
1 polymer ?
#
loop_
_entity_poly.entity_id
_entity_poly.type
_entity_poly.pdbx_seq_one_letter_code
_entity_poly.pdbx_strand_id
1 'polypeptide(L)'
;MKLSFLGAAQEVTGSNYLLEACGKKIVIDCGMFQGSNDLEELNKRPFDYNVRDIDKVLITHAHIDHIGRLPKMVKDGYDGEVIMTKATMDLAPVMLYDSAKIGMQDAETETKKNLRQGLDPAEPLYTDVDVDETLKLLRGYAYGEEIELFDGIKIIFKDAGHILGSAIIEIYINEDGKETKLVFSGDLGMPDRPLLKDPTFIKDADYVIMESTYGNRNHEKITDSTQKLIDIIDKTVARGGTVLIPSFAVGRSQELIYLLNKEFEKRKNQNVRVFLDSPMAVDATEVFMRNYDVLDEETQKLLKSGDDPLMFKHLKYIRETEDSKALNVDEAPKVIIASSGMMTAGRIRHHLKNCLWDKRNSLIIVGYQAEGSLGRIILNGVRRVKLFGQMVDVGLEVYDLQGFSAHADQNMLLKWLDAYERKPKKVFLVHGESDAQEILKQKIARDQGLEVYAPKLGESIDLATGESARIEVHKNKIAGEEELKKSFDNLLAAFSNIVMSSNKLYTKEHLKKSKKLKDALDEAELALVNVNKELNS
;
A
#
# COMPACT_ATOMS: atom_id res chain seq x y z
N MET A 1 -20.66 9.76 21.50
CA MET A 1 -19.38 9.38 20.84
C MET A 1 -19.67 8.69 19.54
N LYS A 2 -19.10 9.17 18.42
CA LYS A 2 -19.40 8.67 17.06
C LYS A 2 -18.12 8.39 16.29
N LEU A 3 -18.07 7.27 15.57
CA LEU A 3 -16.95 6.86 14.72
C LEU A 3 -17.43 6.68 13.28
N SER A 4 -16.79 7.37 12.33
CA SER A 4 -17.11 7.29 10.91
C SER A 4 -15.94 6.70 10.12
N PHE A 5 -16.24 5.83 9.16
CA PHE A 5 -15.29 5.10 8.33
C PHE A 5 -15.29 5.69 6.92
N LEU A 6 -14.34 6.58 6.65
CA LEU A 6 -14.28 7.42 5.44
C LEU A 6 -13.18 7.00 4.46
N GLY A 7 -12.54 5.86 4.75
CA GLY A 7 -11.54 5.24 3.92
C GLY A 7 -11.10 3.90 4.49
N ALA A 8 -10.36 3.11 3.73
CA ALA A 8 -9.92 1.76 4.05
C ALA A 8 -11.05 0.85 4.63
N ALA A 9 -12.27 1.04 4.16
CA ALA A 9 -13.46 0.28 4.55
C ALA A 9 -13.83 -0.68 3.42
N GLN A 10 -13.52 -1.97 3.60
CA GLN A 10 -13.57 -3.05 2.60
C GLN A 10 -12.56 -2.85 1.44
N GLU A 11 -11.52 -2.06 1.68
CA GLU A 11 -10.39 -1.73 0.82
C GLU A 11 -9.12 -1.63 1.67
N VAL A 12 -7.95 -1.79 1.04
CA VAL A 12 -6.63 -1.75 1.69
C VAL A 12 -5.94 -0.38 1.62
N THR A 13 -6.61 0.66 1.11
CA THR A 13 -5.98 1.98 0.94
C THR A 13 -6.93 3.11 1.32
N GLY A 14 -6.37 4.30 1.50
CA GLY A 14 -7.13 5.51 1.78
C GLY A 14 -7.59 5.64 3.23
N SER A 15 -6.85 5.10 4.21
CA SER A 15 -7.21 5.12 5.63
C SER A 15 -7.61 6.49 6.11
N ASN A 16 -8.85 6.61 6.61
CA ASN A 16 -9.41 7.87 7.10
C ASN A 16 -10.62 7.59 8.00
N TYR A 17 -10.49 7.91 9.29
CA TYR A 17 -11.53 7.68 10.28
C TYR A 17 -11.79 8.97 11.05
N LEU A 18 -13.08 9.35 11.19
CA LEU A 18 -13.48 10.52 11.97
C LEU A 18 -14.09 10.09 13.30
N LEU A 19 -13.46 10.49 14.40
CA LEU A 19 -13.94 10.32 15.76
C LEU A 19 -14.50 11.63 16.29
N GLU A 20 -15.76 11.61 16.71
CA GLU A 20 -16.45 12.72 17.36
C GLU A 20 -16.72 12.36 18.83
N ALA A 21 -16.06 13.05 19.77
CA ALA A 21 -16.17 12.79 21.20
C ALA A 21 -15.88 14.07 22.00
N CYS A 22 -16.52 14.25 23.15
CA CYS A 22 -16.35 15.44 24.01
C CYS A 22 -16.49 16.78 23.24
N GLY A 23 -17.35 16.82 22.22
CA GLY A 23 -17.53 17.98 21.35
C GLY A 23 -16.35 18.28 20.42
N LYS A 24 -15.40 17.36 20.30
CA LYS A 24 -14.21 17.44 19.45
C LYS A 24 -14.29 16.51 18.26
N LYS A 25 -13.63 16.88 17.16
CA LYS A 25 -13.52 16.12 15.93
C LYS A 25 -12.06 15.79 15.67
N ILE A 26 -11.73 14.50 15.72
CA ILE A 26 -10.38 13.98 15.54
C ILE A 26 -10.37 13.06 14.32
N VAL A 27 -9.50 13.32 13.36
CA VAL A 27 -9.29 12.42 12.22
C VAL A 27 -8.11 11.49 12.54
N ILE A 28 -8.29 10.20 12.33
CA ILE A 28 -7.24 9.19 12.43
C ILE A 28 -6.90 8.77 11.00
N ASP A 29 -5.66 9.00 10.60
CA ASP A 29 -5.11 8.88 9.27
C ASP A 29 -5.81 9.75 8.19
N CYS A 30 -5.07 10.12 7.17
CA CYS A 30 -5.55 10.90 6.03
C CYS A 30 -4.89 10.37 4.74
N GLY A 31 -5.21 9.12 4.43
CA GLY A 31 -4.54 8.33 3.42
C GLY A 31 -5.04 8.56 2.00
N MET A 32 -4.17 8.26 1.05
CA MET A 32 -4.47 8.27 -0.38
C MET A 32 -5.05 6.91 -0.80
N PHE A 33 -6.14 6.94 -1.57
CA PHE A 33 -6.62 5.76 -2.27
C PHE A 33 -5.68 5.40 -3.41
N GLN A 34 -5.36 4.13 -3.54
CA GLN A 34 -4.47 3.59 -4.57
C GLN A 34 -5.06 2.29 -5.15
N GLY A 35 -4.81 2.01 -6.42
CA GLY A 35 -5.23 0.77 -7.07
C GLY A 35 -5.97 0.99 -8.38
N SER A 36 -7.28 0.79 -8.42
CA SER A 36 -8.07 1.04 -9.63
C SER A 36 -8.29 2.55 -9.87
N ASN A 37 -8.52 2.93 -11.12
CA ASN A 37 -8.82 4.31 -11.46
C ASN A 37 -10.00 4.88 -10.65
N ASP A 38 -11.02 4.07 -10.39
CA ASP A 38 -12.21 4.49 -9.62
C ASP A 38 -11.85 4.82 -8.17
N LEU A 39 -10.93 4.08 -7.56
CA LEU A 39 -10.40 4.37 -6.23
C LEU A 39 -9.54 5.63 -6.24
N GLU A 40 -8.66 5.79 -7.22
CA GLU A 40 -7.78 6.96 -7.32
C GLU A 40 -8.56 8.26 -7.54
N GLU A 41 -9.69 8.21 -8.26
CA GLU A 41 -10.60 9.36 -8.42
C GLU A 41 -11.21 9.83 -7.07
N LEU A 42 -11.31 8.97 -6.05
CA LEU A 42 -11.75 9.38 -4.72
C LEU A 42 -10.80 10.42 -4.08
N ASN A 43 -9.53 10.42 -4.45
CA ASN A 43 -8.55 11.39 -3.95
C ASN A 43 -8.87 12.83 -4.37
N LYS A 44 -9.46 13.02 -5.55
CA LYS A 44 -9.79 14.34 -6.11
C LYS A 44 -11.06 14.93 -5.48
N ARG A 45 -11.90 14.09 -4.88
CA ARG A 45 -13.18 14.54 -4.26
C ARG A 45 -12.92 15.38 -3.01
N PRO A 46 -13.85 16.28 -2.66
CA PRO A 46 -13.86 16.91 -1.34
C PRO A 46 -13.90 15.83 -0.25
N PHE A 47 -13.37 16.16 0.93
CA PHE A 47 -13.55 15.30 2.11
C PHE A 47 -15.02 15.25 2.52
N ASP A 48 -15.46 14.11 3.06
CA ASP A 48 -16.85 13.91 3.51
C ASP A 48 -17.12 14.63 4.87
N TYR A 49 -16.23 15.52 5.26
CA TYR A 49 -16.34 16.44 6.40
C TYR A 49 -15.74 17.80 6.04
N ASN A 50 -16.16 18.85 6.73
CA ASN A 50 -15.51 20.14 6.60
C ASN A 50 -14.16 20.10 7.31
N VAL A 51 -13.07 20.20 6.56
CA VAL A 51 -11.68 20.11 7.08
C VAL A 51 -11.37 21.18 8.12
N ARG A 52 -12.04 22.34 8.06
CA ARG A 52 -11.88 23.45 9.02
C ARG A 52 -12.52 23.19 10.38
N ASP A 53 -13.42 22.19 10.46
CA ASP A 53 -14.06 21.79 11.71
C ASP A 53 -13.26 20.72 12.45
N ILE A 54 -12.16 20.23 11.87
CA ILE A 54 -11.32 19.18 12.46
C ILE A 54 -10.37 19.84 13.47
N ASP A 55 -10.43 19.39 14.72
CA ASP A 55 -9.60 19.92 15.80
C ASP A 55 -8.15 19.38 15.74
N LYS A 56 -7.96 18.09 15.46
CA LYS A 56 -6.63 17.44 15.36
C LYS A 56 -6.66 16.25 14.40
N VAL A 57 -5.49 15.92 13.86
CA VAL A 57 -5.24 14.71 13.07
C VAL A 57 -4.22 13.84 13.81
N LEU A 58 -4.51 12.54 13.93
CA LEU A 58 -3.60 11.54 14.47
C LEU A 58 -3.14 10.62 13.33
N ILE A 59 -1.86 10.36 13.24
CA ILE A 59 -1.28 9.50 12.19
C ILE A 59 -0.67 8.26 12.80
N THR A 60 -1.06 7.11 12.27
CA THR A 60 -0.51 5.81 12.67
C THR A 60 0.89 5.57 12.12
N HIS A 61 1.12 5.86 10.85
CA HIS A 61 2.44 5.72 10.22
C HIS A 61 2.54 6.45 8.87
N ALA A 62 3.74 6.45 8.27
CA ALA A 62 4.07 7.31 7.13
C ALA A 62 3.77 6.73 5.75
N HIS A 63 3.11 5.58 5.58
CA HIS A 63 2.72 5.11 4.25
C HIS A 63 1.70 6.06 3.60
N ILE A 64 1.73 6.15 2.28
CA ILE A 64 0.91 7.10 1.50
C ILE A 64 -0.60 6.85 1.65
N ASP A 65 -1.01 5.62 1.83
CA ASP A 65 -2.39 5.25 2.12
C ASP A 65 -2.85 5.58 3.56
N HIS A 66 -1.95 6.20 4.38
CA HIS A 66 -2.24 6.74 5.71
C HIS A 66 -1.98 8.25 5.83
N ILE A 67 -1.05 8.83 5.05
CA ILE A 67 -0.75 10.28 5.12
C ILE A 67 -0.93 11.03 3.80
N GLY A 68 -1.15 10.33 2.69
CA GLY A 68 -0.99 10.88 1.35
C GLY A 68 -1.96 11.99 0.97
N ARG A 69 -3.09 12.18 1.68
CA ARG A 69 -4.01 13.30 1.48
C ARG A 69 -3.87 14.43 2.51
N LEU A 70 -2.90 14.35 3.43
CA LEU A 70 -2.65 15.45 4.36
C LEU A 70 -2.39 16.79 3.66
N PRO A 71 -1.52 16.89 2.61
CA PRO A 71 -1.29 18.16 1.95
C PRO A 71 -2.54 18.70 1.25
N LYS A 72 -3.40 17.81 0.72
CA LYS A 72 -4.71 18.23 0.19
C LYS A 72 -5.60 18.78 1.30
N MET A 73 -5.63 18.14 2.47
CA MET A 73 -6.44 18.59 3.61
C MET A 73 -6.00 19.99 4.08
N VAL A 74 -4.70 20.25 4.11
CA VAL A 74 -4.13 21.58 4.43
C VAL A 74 -4.47 22.59 3.33
N LYS A 75 -4.30 22.24 2.04
CA LYS A 75 -4.72 23.06 0.90
C LYS A 75 -6.21 23.42 0.95
N ASP A 76 -7.07 22.51 1.43
CA ASP A 76 -8.51 22.71 1.58
C ASP A 76 -8.86 23.53 2.86
N GLY A 77 -7.86 23.90 3.68
CA GLY A 77 -8.00 24.86 4.77
C GLY A 77 -7.89 24.28 6.18
N TYR A 78 -7.34 23.08 6.37
CA TYR A 78 -6.98 22.56 7.67
C TYR A 78 -5.72 23.27 8.20
N ASP A 79 -5.76 23.75 9.45
CA ASP A 79 -4.66 24.48 10.12
C ASP A 79 -4.36 23.96 11.55
N GLY A 80 -4.95 22.83 11.93
CA GLY A 80 -4.73 22.18 13.22
C GLY A 80 -3.43 21.36 13.28
N GLU A 81 -3.14 20.79 14.44
CA GLU A 81 -1.94 19.94 14.62
C GLU A 81 -2.15 18.55 14.06
N VAL A 82 -1.09 18.02 13.43
CA VAL A 82 -0.99 16.63 12.96
C VAL A 82 -0.01 15.89 13.88
N ILE A 83 -0.53 14.96 14.68
CA ILE A 83 0.17 14.31 15.79
C ILE A 83 0.55 12.88 15.40
N MET A 84 1.82 12.52 15.59
CA MET A 84 2.39 11.22 15.21
C MET A 84 3.61 10.89 16.07
N THR A 85 4.22 9.72 15.84
CA THR A 85 5.53 9.42 16.44
C THR A 85 6.64 10.28 15.81
N LYS A 86 7.75 10.50 16.52
CA LYS A 86 8.92 11.24 16.01
C LYS A 86 9.46 10.63 14.71
N ALA A 87 9.57 9.31 14.68
CA ALA A 87 10.10 8.61 13.51
C ALA A 87 9.15 8.68 12.29
N THR A 88 7.83 8.64 12.51
CA THR A 88 6.84 8.91 11.46
C THR A 88 6.96 10.34 10.95
N MET A 89 7.16 11.32 11.86
CA MET A 89 7.36 12.73 11.49
C MET A 89 8.61 12.92 10.62
N ASP A 90 9.69 12.19 10.90
CA ASP A 90 10.92 12.25 10.10
C ASP A 90 10.78 11.57 8.73
N LEU A 91 9.90 10.55 8.60
CA LEU A 91 9.62 9.87 7.33
C LEU A 91 8.61 10.65 6.46
N ALA A 92 7.69 11.37 7.07
CA ALA A 92 6.60 12.07 6.35
C ALA A 92 7.09 12.98 5.22
N PRO A 93 8.16 13.80 5.38
CA PRO A 93 8.69 14.62 4.29
C PRO A 93 9.14 13.79 3.10
N VAL A 94 9.84 12.65 3.34
CA VAL A 94 10.33 11.76 2.28
C VAL A 94 9.18 11.25 1.43
N MET A 95 8.09 10.84 2.08
CA MET A 95 6.91 10.28 1.43
C MET A 95 6.08 11.35 0.71
N LEU A 96 5.83 12.47 1.36
CA LEU A 96 4.93 13.51 0.83
C LEU A 96 5.54 14.27 -0.33
N TYR A 97 6.86 14.59 -0.31
CA TYR A 97 7.51 15.23 -1.44
C TYR A 97 7.60 14.32 -2.67
N ASP A 98 7.86 13.01 -2.48
CA ASP A 98 7.87 12.08 -3.62
C ASP A 98 6.47 11.96 -4.23
N SER A 99 5.43 11.88 -3.40
CA SER A 99 4.04 11.85 -3.84
C SER A 99 3.64 13.15 -4.58
N ALA A 100 4.00 14.33 -4.06
CA ALA A 100 3.77 15.61 -4.73
C ALA A 100 4.46 15.66 -6.11
N LYS A 101 5.72 15.24 -6.17
CA LYS A 101 6.51 15.21 -7.41
C LYS A 101 5.87 14.29 -8.45
N ILE A 102 5.43 13.09 -8.07
CA ILE A 102 4.73 12.16 -8.96
C ILE A 102 3.42 12.80 -9.45
N GLY A 103 2.60 13.33 -8.54
CA GLY A 103 1.33 13.97 -8.88
C GLY A 103 1.48 15.16 -9.82
N MET A 104 2.51 16.00 -9.63
CA MET A 104 2.82 17.12 -10.55
C MET A 104 3.24 16.61 -11.94
N GLN A 105 4.04 15.56 -12.04
CA GLN A 105 4.44 14.96 -13.32
C GLN A 105 3.27 14.33 -14.07
N ASP A 106 2.38 13.67 -13.33
CA ASP A 106 1.16 13.09 -13.91
C ASP A 106 0.21 14.17 -14.41
N ALA A 107 0.00 15.24 -13.64
CA ALA A 107 -0.80 16.39 -14.04
C ALA A 107 -0.21 17.11 -15.28
N GLU A 108 1.11 17.26 -15.39
CA GLU A 108 1.77 17.80 -16.58
C GLU A 108 1.54 16.89 -17.81
N THR A 109 1.62 15.58 -17.61
CA THR A 109 1.39 14.60 -18.68
C THR A 109 -0.07 14.63 -19.14
N GLU A 110 -1.01 14.69 -18.21
CA GLU A 110 -2.45 14.78 -18.45
C GLU A 110 -2.80 16.12 -19.15
N THR A 111 -2.23 17.23 -18.68
CA THR A 111 -2.37 18.56 -19.32
C THR A 111 -2.00 18.52 -20.80
N LYS A 112 -0.86 17.86 -21.15
CA LYS A 112 -0.46 17.72 -22.56
C LYS A 112 -1.48 16.96 -23.40
N LYS A 113 -2.19 15.98 -22.82
CA LYS A 113 -3.28 15.25 -23.49
C LYS A 113 -4.54 16.12 -23.61
N ASN A 114 -4.93 16.75 -22.51
CA ASN A 114 -6.12 17.60 -22.43
C ASN A 114 -6.07 18.75 -23.44
N LEU A 115 -4.95 19.47 -23.50
CA LEU A 115 -4.76 20.57 -24.46
C LEU A 115 -4.89 20.13 -25.92
N ARG A 116 -4.47 18.89 -26.27
CA ARG A 116 -4.67 18.33 -27.62
C ARG A 116 -6.15 18.05 -27.94
N GLN A 117 -6.99 17.92 -26.91
CA GLN A 117 -8.43 17.65 -27.03
C GLN A 117 -9.27 18.92 -26.82
N GLY A 118 -8.63 20.08 -26.55
CA GLY A 118 -9.31 21.34 -26.26
C GLY A 118 -9.92 21.39 -24.86
N LEU A 119 -9.44 20.54 -23.94
CA LEU A 119 -9.85 20.50 -22.54
C LEU A 119 -8.92 21.36 -21.67
N ASP A 120 -9.37 21.70 -20.47
CA ASP A 120 -8.60 22.47 -19.50
C ASP A 120 -7.35 21.69 -19.00
N PRO A 121 -6.28 22.42 -18.58
CA PRO A 121 -5.12 21.79 -17.92
C PRO A 121 -5.55 20.97 -16.71
N ALA A 122 -4.89 19.83 -16.48
CA ALA A 122 -5.05 19.04 -15.27
C ALA A 122 -4.28 19.68 -14.11
N GLU A 123 -4.88 19.72 -12.94
CA GLU A 123 -4.23 20.18 -11.71
C GLU A 123 -3.74 18.99 -10.87
N PRO A 124 -2.56 19.08 -10.23
CA PRO A 124 -2.16 18.07 -9.26
C PRO A 124 -3.03 18.17 -8.00
N LEU A 125 -3.16 17.07 -7.29
CA LEU A 125 -3.91 17.02 -6.04
C LEU A 125 -3.36 18.05 -5.04
N TYR A 126 -2.04 18.14 -4.96
CA TYR A 126 -1.28 19.13 -4.21
C TYR A 126 0.15 19.27 -4.80
N THR A 127 0.87 20.26 -4.35
CA THR A 127 2.24 20.58 -4.78
C THR A 127 3.21 20.47 -3.61
N ASP A 128 4.50 20.67 -3.87
CA ASP A 128 5.55 20.79 -2.86
C ASP A 128 5.30 21.95 -1.88
N VAL A 129 4.69 23.05 -2.32
CA VAL A 129 4.29 24.17 -1.45
C VAL A 129 3.24 23.72 -0.41
N ASP A 130 2.27 22.90 -0.83
CA ASP A 130 1.25 22.36 0.09
C ASP A 130 1.87 21.38 1.09
N VAL A 131 2.93 20.65 0.67
CA VAL A 131 3.72 19.81 1.57
C VAL A 131 4.46 20.67 2.59
N ASP A 132 5.14 21.76 2.17
CA ASP A 132 5.83 22.69 3.08
C ASP A 132 4.91 23.23 4.17
N GLU A 133 3.67 23.62 3.81
CA GLU A 133 2.68 24.07 4.79
C GLU A 133 2.25 22.93 5.72
N THR A 134 2.08 21.71 5.21
CA THR A 134 1.73 20.53 5.99
C THR A 134 2.79 20.22 7.04
N LEU A 135 4.07 20.26 6.67
CA LEU A 135 5.18 19.94 7.57
C LEU A 135 5.26 20.88 8.79
N LYS A 136 4.78 22.12 8.70
CA LYS A 136 4.72 23.06 9.82
C LYS A 136 3.72 22.63 10.91
N LEU A 137 2.72 21.83 10.56
CA LEU A 137 1.66 21.37 11.46
C LEU A 137 2.04 20.08 12.20
N LEU A 138 3.10 19.37 11.78
CA LEU A 138 3.49 18.09 12.35
C LEU A 138 4.02 18.23 13.79
N ARG A 139 3.61 17.32 14.67
CA ARG A 139 4.06 17.21 16.06
C ARG A 139 4.44 15.75 16.37
N GLY A 140 5.70 15.53 16.70
CA GLY A 140 6.26 14.20 16.96
C GLY A 140 6.40 13.89 18.44
N TYR A 141 5.91 12.73 18.87
CA TYR A 141 5.95 12.24 20.25
C TYR A 141 6.69 10.88 20.35
N ALA A 142 7.12 10.54 21.54
CA ALA A 142 7.75 9.24 21.78
C ALA A 142 6.70 8.15 22.00
N TYR A 143 7.08 6.88 21.76
CA TYR A 143 6.26 5.76 22.18
C TYR A 143 6.11 5.72 23.69
N GLY A 144 4.90 5.39 24.16
CA GLY A 144 4.57 5.29 25.58
C GLY A 144 4.35 6.63 26.30
N GLU A 145 4.56 7.75 25.62
CA GLU A 145 4.26 9.08 26.18
C GLU A 145 2.73 9.30 26.22
N GLU A 146 2.22 9.72 27.37
CA GLU A 146 0.81 10.11 27.53
C GLU A 146 0.63 11.55 27.02
N ILE A 147 -0.24 11.73 26.06
CA ILE A 147 -0.47 13.00 25.37
C ILE A 147 -1.91 13.43 25.64
N GLU A 148 -2.10 14.51 26.36
CA GLU A 148 -3.40 15.15 26.54
C GLU A 148 -3.73 15.96 25.27
N LEU A 149 -4.75 15.51 24.53
CA LEU A 149 -5.21 16.21 23.32
C LEU A 149 -6.18 17.33 23.66
N PHE A 150 -7.11 17.04 24.56
CA PHE A 150 -8.16 17.93 25.05
C PHE A 150 -8.59 17.49 26.45
N ASP A 151 -9.30 18.36 27.18
CA ASP A 151 -9.95 17.95 28.43
C ASP A 151 -10.84 16.72 28.16
N GLY A 152 -10.56 15.64 28.89
CA GLY A 152 -11.23 14.35 28.75
C GLY A 152 -10.76 13.47 27.58
N ILE A 153 -9.77 13.89 26.77
CA ILE A 153 -9.22 13.05 25.69
C ILE A 153 -7.70 12.99 25.75
N LYS A 154 -7.16 11.81 25.96
CA LYS A 154 -5.72 11.54 25.91
C LYS A 154 -5.38 10.35 25.03
N ILE A 155 -4.14 10.32 24.51
CA ILE A 155 -3.66 9.23 23.66
C ILE A 155 -2.29 8.72 24.11
N ILE A 156 -1.98 7.48 23.70
CA ILE A 156 -0.65 6.89 23.83
C ILE A 156 -0.34 6.16 22.53
N PHE A 157 0.85 6.41 21.96
CA PHE A 157 1.38 5.64 20.85
C PHE A 157 2.12 4.40 21.36
N LYS A 158 1.81 3.23 20.80
CA LYS A 158 2.53 1.97 21.02
C LYS A 158 3.10 1.48 19.70
N ASP A 159 4.24 0.79 19.73
CA ASP A 159 4.87 0.30 18.51
C ASP A 159 3.99 -0.76 17.83
N ALA A 160 3.71 -0.56 16.55
CA ALA A 160 2.93 -1.48 15.72
C ALA A 160 3.81 -2.48 14.95
N GLY A 161 5.13 -2.29 14.92
CA GLY A 161 6.10 -3.20 14.31
C GLY A 161 6.00 -3.35 12.80
N HIS A 162 5.31 -2.43 12.10
CA HIS A 162 5.04 -2.51 10.65
C HIS A 162 6.11 -1.82 9.81
N ILE A 163 6.37 -0.55 10.07
CA ILE A 163 7.50 0.24 9.55
C ILE A 163 8.08 1.10 10.65
N LEU A 164 9.21 1.75 10.38
CA LEU A 164 9.81 2.71 11.32
C LEU A 164 8.79 3.77 11.72
N GLY A 165 8.57 3.90 13.03
CA GLY A 165 7.65 4.88 13.58
C GLY A 165 6.17 4.47 13.59
N SER A 166 5.81 3.31 13.02
CA SER A 166 4.42 2.84 12.99
C SER A 166 3.84 2.66 14.38
N ALA A 167 2.58 3.08 14.57
CA ALA A 167 1.97 3.13 15.88
C ALA A 167 0.56 2.53 15.92
N ILE A 168 0.32 1.77 16.99
CA ILE A 168 -1.00 1.54 17.54
C ILE A 168 -1.36 2.78 18.35
N ILE A 169 -2.58 3.32 18.18
CA ILE A 169 -3.05 4.48 18.93
C ILE A 169 -4.07 4.04 19.97
N GLU A 170 -3.72 4.17 21.25
CA GLU A 170 -4.67 4.04 22.36
C GLU A 170 -5.29 5.42 22.63
N ILE A 171 -6.62 5.52 22.55
CA ILE A 171 -7.37 6.76 22.82
C ILE A 171 -8.24 6.54 24.03
N TYR A 172 -8.04 7.35 25.07
CA TYR A 172 -8.82 7.34 26.31
C TYR A 172 -9.75 8.56 26.30
N ILE A 173 -11.05 8.31 26.43
CA ILE A 173 -12.08 9.34 26.37
C ILE A 173 -12.90 9.28 27.64
N ASN A 174 -12.98 10.38 28.36
CA ASN A 174 -13.85 10.56 29.51
C ASN A 174 -14.97 11.53 29.14
N GLU A 175 -16.13 10.98 28.77
CA GLU A 175 -17.31 11.74 28.38
C GLU A 175 -18.41 11.49 29.42
N ASP A 176 -18.90 12.55 30.07
CA ASP A 176 -19.92 12.51 31.13
C ASP A 176 -19.54 11.59 32.32
N GLY A 177 -18.28 11.54 32.68
CA GLY A 177 -17.75 10.72 33.78
C GLY A 177 -17.63 9.22 33.45
N LYS A 178 -17.81 8.84 32.21
CA LYS A 178 -17.61 7.47 31.70
C LYS A 178 -16.34 7.40 30.87
N GLU A 179 -15.37 6.63 31.32
CA GLU A 179 -14.17 6.34 30.56
C GLU A 179 -14.46 5.27 29.49
N THR A 180 -13.98 5.51 28.27
CA THR A 180 -14.04 4.59 27.15
C THR A 180 -12.69 4.56 26.47
N LYS A 181 -12.14 3.37 26.22
CA LYS A 181 -10.85 3.18 25.52
C LYS A 181 -11.08 2.65 24.12
N LEU A 182 -10.61 3.40 23.13
CA LEU A 182 -10.53 2.96 21.73
C LEU A 182 -9.07 2.60 21.40
N VAL A 183 -8.89 1.57 20.58
CA VAL A 183 -7.57 1.18 20.05
C VAL A 183 -7.66 1.11 18.54
N PHE A 184 -6.85 1.94 17.86
CA PHE A 184 -6.61 1.84 16.42
C PHE A 184 -5.29 1.10 16.23
N SER A 185 -5.32 -0.04 15.55
CA SER A 185 -4.12 -0.85 15.34
C SER A 185 -3.10 -0.16 14.42
N GLY A 186 -3.55 0.76 13.56
CA GLY A 186 -2.80 1.07 12.35
C GLY A 186 -2.54 -0.23 11.59
N ASP A 187 -1.46 -0.29 10.86
CA ASP A 187 -0.97 -1.53 10.26
C ASP A 187 -0.08 -2.27 11.25
N LEU A 188 -0.39 -3.52 11.51
CA LEU A 188 0.36 -4.37 12.42
C LEU A 188 1.47 -5.12 11.68
N GLY A 189 2.64 -5.19 12.29
CA GLY A 189 3.76 -5.96 11.76
C GLY A 189 3.74 -7.42 12.15
N MET A 190 4.65 -8.18 11.54
CA MET A 190 4.99 -9.54 11.96
C MET A 190 6.09 -9.49 13.05
N PRO A 191 6.06 -10.39 14.03
CA PRO A 191 7.15 -10.51 14.99
C PRO A 191 8.43 -11.04 14.34
N ASP A 192 9.54 -10.90 15.05
CA ASP A 192 10.88 -11.38 14.66
C ASP A 192 11.38 -10.78 13.33
N ARG A 193 10.95 -9.56 12.99
CA ARG A 193 11.44 -8.84 11.81
C ARG A 193 12.73 -8.09 12.12
N PRO A 194 13.72 -8.14 11.21
CA PRO A 194 14.92 -7.33 11.40
C PRO A 194 14.61 -5.84 11.36
N LEU A 195 15.41 -5.06 12.07
CA LEU A 195 15.35 -3.61 12.22
C LEU A 195 14.23 -3.09 13.12
N LEU A 196 13.08 -3.75 13.18
CA LEU A 196 11.90 -3.26 13.89
C LEU A 196 11.66 -4.06 15.16
N LYS A 197 11.04 -3.42 16.14
CA LYS A 197 10.52 -4.11 17.32
C LYS A 197 9.24 -4.87 16.97
N ASP A 198 8.95 -5.89 17.76
CA ASP A 198 7.69 -6.62 17.63
C ASP A 198 6.49 -5.71 17.94
N PRO A 199 5.32 -5.97 17.32
CA PRO A 199 4.09 -5.26 17.65
C PRO A 199 3.75 -5.36 19.14
N THR A 200 3.36 -4.25 19.73
CA THR A 200 2.91 -4.22 21.14
C THR A 200 1.56 -4.91 21.29
N PHE A 201 1.48 -5.87 22.22
CA PHE A 201 0.22 -6.51 22.58
C PHE A 201 -0.55 -5.62 23.57
N ILE A 202 -1.76 -5.20 23.18
CA ILE A 202 -2.63 -4.37 23.99
C ILE A 202 -3.48 -5.26 24.90
N LYS A 203 -3.68 -4.87 26.15
CA LYS A 203 -4.33 -5.73 27.16
C LYS A 203 -5.81 -5.45 27.37
N ASP A 204 -6.27 -4.25 27.05
CA ASP A 204 -7.65 -3.86 27.24
C ASP A 204 -8.07 -2.80 26.22
N ALA A 205 -9.33 -2.84 25.84
CA ALA A 205 -10.03 -1.80 25.10
C ALA A 205 -11.55 -2.02 25.23
N ASP A 206 -12.33 -0.96 25.01
CA ASP A 206 -13.77 -1.08 24.80
C ASP A 206 -14.09 -1.35 23.33
N TYR A 207 -13.38 -0.68 22.42
CA TYR A 207 -13.52 -0.84 20.98
C TYR A 207 -12.15 -0.95 20.33
N VAL A 208 -12.03 -1.84 19.35
CA VAL A 208 -10.81 -2.07 18.58
C VAL A 208 -11.11 -1.83 17.12
N ILE A 209 -10.31 -0.98 16.47
CA ILE A 209 -10.32 -0.75 15.03
C ILE A 209 -9.03 -1.37 14.50
N MET A 210 -9.16 -2.52 13.80
CA MET A 210 -8.03 -3.39 13.46
C MET A 210 -7.92 -3.58 11.95
N GLU A 211 -6.68 -3.56 11.44
CA GLU A 211 -6.38 -3.95 10.08
C GLU A 211 -6.78 -5.41 9.78
N SER A 212 -6.93 -5.72 8.51
CA SER A 212 -7.34 -7.05 8.05
C SER A 212 -6.76 -7.43 6.68
N THR A 213 -5.62 -6.83 6.31
CA THR A 213 -4.97 -6.99 5.01
C THR A 213 -4.77 -8.45 4.62
N TYR A 214 -4.26 -9.26 5.54
CA TYR A 214 -4.09 -10.70 5.35
C TYR A 214 -5.03 -11.53 6.23
N GLY A 215 -6.26 -11.07 6.42
CA GLY A 215 -7.28 -11.76 7.21
C GLY A 215 -7.65 -13.16 6.68
N ASN A 216 -7.27 -13.51 5.45
CA ASN A 216 -7.61 -14.77 4.79
C ASN A 216 -6.44 -15.76 4.64
N ARG A 217 -5.20 -15.41 5.03
CA ARG A 217 -4.02 -16.27 4.80
C ARG A 217 -2.88 -16.01 5.78
N ASN A 218 -1.94 -16.97 5.83
CA ASN A 218 -0.70 -16.87 6.59
C ASN A 218 0.50 -16.72 5.67
N HIS A 219 1.58 -16.13 6.20
CA HIS A 219 2.83 -15.96 5.51
C HIS A 219 3.75 -17.17 5.64
N GLU A 220 4.65 -17.34 4.68
CA GLU A 220 5.81 -18.20 4.86
C GLU A 220 6.75 -17.62 5.94
N LYS A 221 7.55 -18.48 6.57
CA LYS A 221 8.56 -18.01 7.52
C LYS A 221 9.62 -17.17 6.80
N ILE A 222 10.02 -16.06 7.43
CA ILE A 222 11.04 -15.16 6.86
C ILE A 222 12.37 -15.87 6.59
N THR A 223 12.75 -16.81 7.45
CA THR A 223 13.97 -17.63 7.28
C THR A 223 13.96 -18.43 5.98
N ASP A 224 12.80 -19.05 5.65
CA ASP A 224 12.66 -19.87 4.46
C ASP A 224 12.64 -18.99 3.20
N SER A 225 11.97 -17.84 3.27
CA SER A 225 11.94 -16.85 2.18
C SER A 225 13.32 -16.21 1.96
N THR A 226 14.09 -15.96 3.04
CA THR A 226 15.47 -15.46 2.94
C THR A 226 16.38 -16.49 2.25
N GLN A 227 16.27 -17.77 2.62
CA GLN A 227 17.06 -18.81 1.93
C GLN A 227 16.69 -18.91 0.45
N LYS A 228 15.37 -18.90 0.11
CA LYS A 228 14.91 -18.87 -1.29
C LYS A 228 15.43 -17.64 -2.03
N LEU A 229 15.39 -16.45 -1.41
CA LEU A 229 15.92 -15.21 -2.00
C LEU A 229 17.40 -15.38 -2.42
N ILE A 230 18.22 -15.93 -1.52
CA ILE A 230 19.63 -16.13 -1.80
C ILE A 230 19.86 -17.19 -2.89
N ASP A 231 19.12 -18.31 -2.85
CA ASP A 231 19.22 -19.36 -3.86
C ASP A 231 18.85 -18.84 -5.27
N ILE A 232 17.84 -17.97 -5.36
CA ILE A 232 17.44 -17.34 -6.63
C ILE A 232 18.51 -16.36 -7.11
N ILE A 233 19.10 -15.57 -6.19
CA ILE A 233 20.21 -14.65 -6.51
C ILE A 233 21.39 -15.46 -7.07
N ASP A 234 21.84 -16.51 -6.35
CA ASP A 234 22.96 -17.35 -6.76
C ASP A 234 22.72 -17.99 -8.14
N LYS A 235 21.54 -18.59 -8.35
CA LYS A 235 21.13 -19.19 -9.63
C LYS A 235 21.14 -18.18 -10.76
N THR A 236 20.64 -16.96 -10.52
CA THR A 236 20.54 -15.92 -11.54
C THR A 236 21.90 -15.33 -11.89
N VAL A 237 22.72 -15.05 -10.90
CA VAL A 237 24.08 -14.55 -11.07
C VAL A 237 24.96 -15.59 -11.78
N ALA A 238 24.85 -16.88 -11.44
CA ALA A 238 25.61 -17.94 -12.08
C ALA A 238 25.32 -18.09 -13.59
N ARG A 239 24.10 -17.74 -14.04
CA ARG A 239 23.74 -17.73 -15.46
C ARG A 239 23.99 -16.37 -16.15
N GLY A 240 24.65 -15.43 -15.47
CA GLY A 240 25.00 -14.09 -15.99
C GLY A 240 23.82 -13.12 -16.03
N GLY A 241 22.77 -13.33 -15.23
CA GLY A 241 21.55 -12.54 -15.22
C GLY A 241 21.52 -11.44 -14.15
N THR A 242 20.53 -10.56 -14.26
CA THR A 242 20.17 -9.52 -13.29
C THR A 242 18.96 -9.97 -12.48
N VAL A 243 19.02 -9.79 -11.17
CA VAL A 243 17.87 -9.97 -10.28
C VAL A 243 17.20 -8.60 -10.09
N LEU A 244 15.92 -8.51 -10.38
CA LEU A 244 15.09 -7.32 -10.11
C LEU A 244 14.21 -7.60 -8.89
N ILE A 245 14.24 -6.71 -7.91
CA ILE A 245 13.43 -6.77 -6.70
C ILE A 245 12.61 -5.48 -6.58
N PRO A 246 11.36 -5.48 -7.04
CA PRO A 246 10.44 -4.37 -6.76
C PRO A 246 10.24 -4.25 -5.26
N SER A 247 10.47 -3.07 -4.69
CA SER A 247 10.42 -2.88 -3.26
C SER A 247 9.79 -1.54 -2.90
N PHE A 248 9.02 -1.52 -1.81
CA PHE A 248 8.63 -0.25 -1.19
C PHE A 248 9.88 0.46 -0.66
N ALA A 249 9.91 1.76 -0.81
CA ALA A 249 11.08 2.57 -0.44
C ALA A 249 11.32 2.59 1.06
N VAL A 250 10.25 2.53 1.85
CA VAL A 250 10.30 2.53 3.32
C VAL A 250 9.99 1.13 3.85
N GLY A 251 10.79 0.66 4.78
CA GLY A 251 10.68 -0.61 5.47
C GLY A 251 11.28 -1.77 4.67
N ARG A 252 10.63 -2.16 3.56
CA ARG A 252 11.02 -3.36 2.78
C ARG A 252 12.42 -3.26 2.17
N SER A 253 12.80 -2.11 1.62
CA SER A 253 14.14 -1.92 1.05
C SER A 253 15.24 -2.06 2.10
N GLN A 254 15.02 -1.51 3.29
CA GLN A 254 15.97 -1.59 4.40
C GLN A 254 16.06 -3.02 4.95
N GLU A 255 14.93 -3.71 5.11
CA GLU A 255 14.91 -5.11 5.54
C GLU A 255 15.68 -6.03 4.57
N LEU A 256 15.47 -5.87 3.26
CA LEU A 256 16.19 -6.63 2.24
C LEU A 256 17.70 -6.39 2.31
N ILE A 257 18.11 -5.12 2.47
CA ILE A 257 19.52 -4.76 2.59
C ILE A 257 20.13 -5.41 3.84
N TYR A 258 19.46 -5.32 4.99
CA TYR A 258 19.88 -5.96 6.25
C TYR A 258 20.07 -7.47 6.07
N LEU A 259 19.08 -8.15 5.49
CA LEU A 259 19.14 -9.60 5.28
C LEU A 259 20.25 -10.00 4.30
N LEU A 260 20.42 -9.24 3.21
CA LEU A 260 21.52 -9.47 2.26
C LEU A 260 22.87 -9.23 2.91
N ASN A 261 23.04 -8.20 3.75
CA ASN A 261 24.26 -7.97 4.51
C ASN A 261 24.58 -9.17 5.38
N LYS A 262 23.64 -9.57 6.26
CA LYS A 262 23.79 -10.71 7.19
C LYS A 262 24.11 -12.04 6.47
N GLU A 263 23.50 -12.29 5.32
CA GLU A 263 23.75 -13.51 4.56
C GLU A 263 25.08 -13.48 3.77
N PHE A 264 25.47 -12.33 3.24
CA PHE A 264 26.74 -12.19 2.51
C PHE A 264 27.96 -12.24 3.44
N GLU A 265 27.85 -11.74 4.65
CA GLU A 265 28.91 -11.89 5.68
C GLU A 265 29.18 -13.35 6.03
N LYS A 266 28.13 -14.17 6.18
CA LYS A 266 28.28 -15.62 6.44
C LYS A 266 29.00 -16.33 5.29
N ARG A 267 28.86 -15.88 4.07
CA ARG A 267 29.30 -16.56 2.84
C ARG A 267 30.62 -16.03 2.28
N LYS A 268 31.56 -15.65 3.06
CA LYS A 268 32.96 -15.14 2.85
C LYS A 268 33.48 -14.84 1.41
N ASN A 269 32.77 -15.16 0.31
CA ASN A 269 33.25 -15.09 -1.08
C ASN A 269 32.21 -14.60 -2.11
N GLN A 270 31.11 -13.94 -1.72
CA GLN A 270 30.16 -13.46 -2.74
C GLN A 270 30.46 -12.02 -3.16
N ASN A 271 30.98 -11.88 -4.38
CA ASN A 271 31.16 -10.59 -5.06
C ASN A 271 29.87 -10.14 -5.82
N VAL A 272 28.68 -10.43 -5.27
CA VAL A 272 27.42 -10.02 -5.89
C VAL A 272 27.23 -8.54 -5.68
N ARG A 273 27.13 -7.78 -6.75
CA ARG A 273 26.84 -6.35 -6.70
C ARG A 273 25.37 -6.12 -6.44
N VAL A 274 25.05 -5.34 -5.43
CA VAL A 274 23.69 -4.95 -5.06
C VAL A 274 23.53 -3.44 -5.23
N PHE A 275 22.42 -3.02 -5.81
CA PHE A 275 22.11 -1.62 -6.03
C PHE A 275 20.73 -1.31 -5.45
N LEU A 276 20.67 -0.32 -4.54
CA LEU A 276 19.41 0.31 -4.15
C LEU A 276 19.18 1.49 -5.08
N ASP A 277 18.35 1.28 -6.09
CA ASP A 277 18.07 2.28 -7.13
C ASP A 277 16.72 2.97 -6.91
N SER A 278 16.68 3.78 -5.86
CA SER A 278 15.53 4.60 -5.48
C SER A 278 15.99 5.74 -4.59
N PRO A 279 15.97 7.01 -5.06
CA PRO A 279 16.32 8.16 -4.21
C PRO A 279 15.52 8.20 -2.91
N MET A 280 14.21 7.98 -2.98
CA MET A 280 13.34 7.92 -1.80
C MET A 280 13.77 6.83 -0.81
N ALA A 281 14.16 5.64 -1.30
CA ALA A 281 14.62 4.57 -0.42
C ALA A 281 15.97 4.90 0.24
N VAL A 282 16.83 5.63 -0.45
CA VAL A 282 18.09 6.14 0.12
C VAL A 282 17.81 7.16 1.22
N ASP A 283 16.91 8.12 0.97
CA ASP A 283 16.50 9.11 1.97
C ASP A 283 15.84 8.46 3.19
N ALA A 284 14.96 7.48 2.96
CA ALA A 284 14.35 6.69 4.03
C ALA A 284 15.41 5.95 4.86
N THR A 285 16.45 5.38 4.23
CA THR A 285 17.53 4.70 4.95
C THR A 285 18.28 5.66 5.88
N GLU A 286 18.51 6.90 5.48
CA GLU A 286 19.09 7.93 6.34
C GLU A 286 18.18 8.26 7.54
N VAL A 287 16.85 8.23 7.34
CA VAL A 287 15.88 8.40 8.45
C VAL A 287 15.94 7.22 9.43
N PHE A 288 16.06 5.98 8.94
CA PHE A 288 16.26 4.80 9.80
C PHE A 288 17.48 4.98 10.69
N MET A 289 18.60 5.41 10.11
CA MET A 289 19.84 5.60 10.86
C MET A 289 19.76 6.73 11.89
N ARG A 290 19.00 7.80 11.64
CA ARG A 290 18.77 8.88 12.60
C ARG A 290 17.88 8.48 13.78
N ASN A 291 16.96 7.53 13.57
CA ASN A 291 16.00 7.04 14.56
C ASN A 291 16.39 5.65 15.10
N TYR A 292 17.69 5.38 15.24
CA TYR A 292 18.20 4.06 15.67
C TYR A 292 17.71 3.63 17.06
N ASP A 293 17.33 4.56 17.93
CA ASP A 293 16.86 4.33 19.30
C ASP A 293 15.49 3.63 19.36
N VAL A 294 14.70 3.73 18.30
CA VAL A 294 13.41 3.02 18.19
C VAL A 294 13.51 1.70 17.43
N LEU A 295 14.67 1.37 16.84
CA LEU A 295 14.92 0.07 16.19
C LEU A 295 15.01 -1.07 17.22
N ASP A 296 15.09 -2.32 16.74
CA ASP A 296 15.25 -3.48 17.60
C ASP A 296 16.60 -3.49 18.35
N GLU A 297 16.69 -4.32 19.39
CA GLU A 297 17.90 -4.37 20.24
C GLU A 297 19.13 -4.90 19.49
N GLU A 298 18.97 -5.83 18.54
CA GLU A 298 20.07 -6.39 17.74
C GLU A 298 20.69 -5.29 16.89
N THR A 299 19.86 -4.55 16.17
CA THR A 299 20.28 -3.41 15.32
C THR A 299 20.95 -2.31 16.14
N GLN A 300 20.36 -1.94 17.30
CA GLN A 300 20.97 -0.96 18.18
C GLN A 300 22.36 -1.38 18.69
N LYS A 301 22.56 -2.67 19.00
CA LYS A 301 23.85 -3.21 19.42
C LYS A 301 24.89 -3.14 18.29
N LEU A 302 24.52 -3.52 17.07
CA LEU A 302 25.39 -3.42 15.89
C LEU A 302 25.84 -1.97 15.67
N LEU A 303 24.91 -1.03 15.63
CA LEU A 303 25.22 0.39 15.42
C LEU A 303 26.13 0.96 16.54
N LYS A 304 25.89 0.61 17.80
CA LYS A 304 26.77 1.01 18.92
C LYS A 304 28.17 0.41 18.84
N SER A 305 28.35 -0.74 18.19
CA SER A 305 29.66 -1.34 17.93
C SER A 305 30.41 -0.72 16.75
N GLY A 306 29.76 0.19 16.00
CA GLY A 306 30.31 0.83 14.80
C GLY A 306 30.05 0.02 13.53
N ASP A 307 29.22 -1.02 13.59
CA ASP A 307 28.80 -1.81 12.44
C ASP A 307 27.48 -1.27 11.90
N ASP A 308 27.46 -0.90 10.60
CA ASP A 308 26.27 -0.40 9.93
C ASP A 308 25.55 -1.55 9.20
N PRO A 309 24.42 -2.06 9.73
CA PRO A 309 23.72 -3.19 9.14
C PRO A 309 23.07 -2.87 7.78
N LEU A 310 22.96 -1.59 7.41
CA LEU A 310 22.42 -1.14 6.14
C LEU A 310 23.50 -0.79 5.12
N MET A 311 24.78 -1.09 5.40
CA MET A 311 25.92 -0.84 4.53
C MET A 311 26.83 -2.07 4.44
N PHE A 312 27.17 -2.51 3.25
CA PHE A 312 28.16 -3.57 3.03
C PHE A 312 28.96 -3.33 1.72
N LYS A 313 30.09 -4.02 1.60
CA LYS A 313 31.13 -3.76 0.58
C LYS A 313 30.60 -3.67 -0.86
N HIS A 314 29.60 -4.46 -1.21
CA HIS A 314 29.10 -4.58 -2.59
C HIS A 314 27.74 -3.90 -2.81
N LEU A 315 27.23 -3.17 -1.83
CA LEU A 315 26.04 -2.34 -1.92
C LEU A 315 26.39 -0.95 -2.43
N LYS A 316 25.62 -0.46 -3.39
CA LYS A 316 25.65 0.93 -3.85
C LYS A 316 24.25 1.54 -3.78
N TYR A 317 24.18 2.72 -3.19
CA TYR A 317 23.02 3.59 -3.21
C TYR A 317 23.04 4.46 -4.45
N ILE A 318 21.97 4.45 -5.26
CA ILE A 318 21.87 5.17 -6.53
C ILE A 318 20.86 6.31 -6.39
N ARG A 319 21.35 7.56 -6.43
CA ARG A 319 20.52 8.76 -6.40
C ARG A 319 20.33 9.34 -7.80
N GLU A 320 21.41 9.39 -8.59
CA GLU A 320 21.41 10.07 -9.87
C GLU A 320 20.73 9.24 -10.97
N THR A 321 20.02 9.94 -11.87
CA THR A 321 19.32 9.31 -12.99
C THR A 321 20.28 8.67 -13.98
N GLU A 322 21.45 9.27 -14.21
CA GLU A 322 22.44 8.74 -15.16
C GLU A 322 23.06 7.43 -14.63
N ASP A 323 23.32 7.34 -13.32
CA ASP A 323 23.79 6.09 -12.70
C ASP A 323 22.74 4.97 -12.82
N SER A 324 21.46 5.30 -12.61
CA SER A 324 20.35 4.36 -12.83
C SER A 324 20.27 3.87 -14.27
N LYS A 325 20.44 4.76 -15.25
CA LYS A 325 20.49 4.38 -16.68
C LYS A 325 21.69 3.49 -16.98
N ALA A 326 22.85 3.76 -16.37
CA ALA A 326 24.06 2.96 -16.55
C ALA A 326 23.86 1.50 -16.12
N LEU A 327 23.03 1.23 -15.09
CA LEU A 327 22.70 -0.13 -14.67
C LEU A 327 22.00 -0.94 -15.77
N ASN A 328 21.25 -0.29 -16.68
CA ASN A 328 20.52 -0.98 -17.74
C ASN A 328 21.41 -1.40 -18.91
N VAL A 329 22.59 -0.77 -19.09
CA VAL A 329 23.56 -1.11 -20.13
C VAL A 329 24.72 -1.95 -19.60
N ASP A 330 24.87 -2.05 -18.29
CA ASP A 330 25.86 -2.90 -17.64
C ASP A 330 25.40 -4.37 -17.70
N GLU A 331 26.08 -5.20 -18.48
CA GLU A 331 25.74 -6.62 -18.67
C GLU A 331 26.22 -7.53 -17.53
N ALA A 332 27.06 -7.05 -16.61
CA ALA A 332 27.54 -7.88 -15.52
C ALA A 332 26.43 -8.22 -14.51
N PRO A 333 26.41 -9.46 -13.97
CA PRO A 333 25.40 -9.91 -13.04
C PRO A 333 25.28 -8.99 -11.82
N LYS A 334 24.04 -8.74 -11.39
CA LYS A 334 23.75 -7.82 -10.29
C LYS A 334 22.36 -8.04 -9.71
N VAL A 335 22.13 -7.50 -8.53
CA VAL A 335 20.83 -7.34 -7.89
C VAL A 335 20.45 -5.86 -7.92
N ILE A 336 19.24 -5.55 -8.36
CA ILE A 336 18.68 -4.19 -8.34
C ILE A 336 17.41 -4.21 -7.50
N ILE A 337 17.44 -3.48 -6.39
CA ILE A 337 16.29 -3.20 -5.53
C ILE A 337 15.79 -1.81 -5.92
N ALA A 338 14.55 -1.69 -6.39
CA ALA A 338 14.03 -0.40 -6.86
C ALA A 338 12.54 -0.23 -6.59
N SER A 339 12.12 1.01 -6.34
CA SER A 339 10.71 1.38 -6.13
C SER A 339 10.00 1.58 -7.49
N SER A 340 8.71 1.33 -7.56
CA SER A 340 7.72 1.00 -6.54
C SER A 340 7.56 -0.52 -6.36
N GLY A 341 7.13 -0.94 -5.16
CA GLY A 341 6.91 -2.36 -4.84
C GLY A 341 5.85 -3.03 -5.70
N MET A 342 4.82 -2.30 -6.16
CA MET A 342 3.76 -2.80 -7.05
C MET A 342 4.05 -2.57 -8.54
N MET A 343 5.21 -2.02 -8.89
CA MET A 343 5.65 -1.73 -10.27
C MET A 343 4.74 -0.75 -11.04
N THR A 344 3.95 0.04 -10.34
CA THR A 344 3.05 1.05 -10.93
C THR A 344 3.79 2.32 -11.36
N ALA A 345 4.86 2.68 -10.64
CA ALA A 345 5.68 3.85 -10.86
C ALA A 345 7.17 3.57 -10.63
N GLY A 346 8.01 4.58 -10.66
CA GLY A 346 9.41 4.54 -10.25
C GLY A 346 10.38 3.89 -11.22
N ARG A 347 11.64 3.79 -10.77
CA ARG A 347 12.75 3.30 -11.59
C ARG A 347 12.67 1.83 -11.96
N ILE A 348 11.98 1.02 -11.14
CA ILE A 348 11.75 -0.40 -11.43
C ILE A 348 11.12 -0.62 -12.81
N ARG A 349 10.22 0.26 -13.25
CA ARG A 349 9.58 0.13 -14.58
C ARG A 349 10.58 0.28 -15.72
N HIS A 350 11.61 1.13 -15.56
CA HIS A 350 12.69 1.28 -16.54
C HIS A 350 13.57 0.04 -16.58
N HIS A 351 13.89 -0.54 -15.42
CA HIS A 351 14.64 -1.80 -15.36
C HIS A 351 13.84 -2.95 -15.96
N LEU A 352 12.55 -3.06 -15.65
CA LEU A 352 11.66 -4.07 -16.26
C LEU A 352 11.63 -3.94 -17.79
N LYS A 353 11.51 -2.73 -18.34
CA LYS A 353 11.54 -2.52 -19.78
C LYS A 353 12.80 -3.10 -20.44
N ASN A 354 13.96 -3.03 -19.78
CA ASN A 354 15.24 -3.49 -20.30
C ASN A 354 15.53 -4.96 -19.99
N CYS A 355 14.98 -5.52 -18.90
CA CYS A 355 15.36 -6.84 -18.39
C CYS A 355 14.27 -7.90 -18.53
N LEU A 356 12.98 -7.53 -18.69
CA LEU A 356 11.84 -8.42 -18.57
C LEU A 356 11.82 -9.55 -19.60
N TRP A 357 12.36 -9.32 -20.79
CA TRP A 357 12.39 -10.25 -21.91
C TRP A 357 13.54 -11.28 -21.86
N ASP A 358 14.59 -11.01 -21.08
CA ASP A 358 15.79 -11.83 -21.04
C ASP A 358 15.64 -12.98 -20.02
N LYS A 359 15.70 -14.20 -20.50
CA LYS A 359 15.56 -15.44 -19.70
C LYS A 359 16.68 -15.66 -18.68
N ARG A 360 17.79 -14.93 -18.79
CA ARG A 360 18.87 -14.98 -17.78
C ARG A 360 18.46 -14.28 -16.48
N ASN A 361 17.53 -13.34 -16.56
CA ASN A 361 17.12 -12.50 -15.44
C ASN A 361 16.07 -13.18 -14.56
N SER A 362 15.88 -12.63 -13.36
CA SER A 362 14.81 -13.01 -12.44
C SER A 362 14.12 -11.76 -11.88
N LEU A 363 12.82 -11.88 -11.68
CA LEU A 363 12.00 -10.91 -10.94
C LEU A 363 11.55 -11.57 -9.64
N ILE A 364 11.88 -10.96 -8.51
CA ILE A 364 11.50 -11.44 -7.18
C ILE A 364 10.51 -10.45 -6.58
N ILE A 365 9.27 -10.85 -6.43
CA ILE A 365 8.21 -10.07 -5.79
C ILE A 365 8.24 -10.39 -4.30
N VAL A 366 8.35 -9.35 -3.46
CA VAL A 366 8.57 -9.46 -2.02
C VAL A 366 7.49 -8.76 -1.18
N GLY A 367 6.38 -8.39 -1.81
CA GLY A 367 5.31 -7.66 -1.14
C GLY A 367 3.96 -7.82 -1.84
N TYR A 368 2.92 -7.32 -1.18
CA TYR A 368 1.57 -7.34 -1.71
C TYR A 368 1.48 -6.67 -3.09
N GLN A 369 0.66 -7.25 -3.96
CA GLN A 369 0.37 -6.72 -5.30
C GLN A 369 -1.13 -6.49 -5.41
N ALA A 370 -1.54 -5.23 -5.42
CA ALA A 370 -2.95 -4.85 -5.55
C ALA A 370 -3.54 -5.28 -6.90
N GLU A 371 -4.84 -5.51 -6.92
CA GLU A 371 -5.58 -5.80 -8.16
C GLU A 371 -5.33 -4.68 -9.20
N GLY A 372 -5.14 -5.05 -10.46
CA GLY A 372 -4.83 -4.11 -11.54
C GLY A 372 -3.37 -3.62 -11.60
N SER A 373 -2.54 -3.83 -10.57
CA SER A 373 -1.12 -3.45 -10.62
C SER A 373 -0.32 -4.30 -11.62
N LEU A 374 0.78 -3.74 -12.16
CA LEU A 374 1.66 -4.47 -13.07
C LEU A 374 2.20 -5.75 -12.43
N GLY A 375 2.51 -5.70 -11.14
CA GLY A 375 2.99 -6.85 -10.39
C GLY A 375 1.95 -7.98 -10.32
N ARG A 376 0.69 -7.64 -10.04
CA ARG A 376 -0.41 -8.62 -10.04
C ARG A 376 -0.60 -9.24 -11.43
N ILE A 377 -0.56 -8.41 -12.48
CA ILE A 377 -0.68 -8.88 -13.88
C ILE A 377 0.43 -9.88 -14.22
N ILE A 378 1.68 -9.61 -13.83
CA ILE A 378 2.82 -10.52 -14.07
C ILE A 378 2.67 -11.81 -13.25
N LEU A 379 2.28 -11.71 -11.95
CA LEU A 379 2.03 -12.89 -11.10
C LEU A 379 0.92 -13.79 -11.64
N ASN A 380 -0.10 -13.20 -12.25
CA ASN A 380 -1.17 -13.96 -12.91
C ASN A 380 -0.71 -14.69 -14.21
N GLY A 381 0.59 -14.62 -14.55
CA GLY A 381 1.19 -15.38 -15.65
C GLY A 381 1.00 -14.76 -17.04
N VAL A 382 0.68 -13.47 -17.12
CA VAL A 382 0.60 -12.76 -18.40
C VAL A 382 1.98 -12.72 -19.06
N ARG A 383 2.05 -13.19 -20.32
CA ARG A 383 3.31 -13.35 -21.04
C ARG A 383 3.80 -12.08 -21.77
N ARG A 384 3.00 -11.04 -21.81
CA ARG A 384 3.32 -9.79 -22.50
C ARG A 384 2.64 -8.63 -21.80
N VAL A 385 3.38 -7.59 -21.43
CA VAL A 385 2.87 -6.42 -20.73
C VAL A 385 3.21 -5.13 -21.45
N LYS A 386 2.43 -4.08 -21.23
CA LYS A 386 2.67 -2.74 -21.82
C LYS A 386 3.50 -1.89 -20.83
N LEU A 387 4.70 -1.50 -21.26
CA LEU A 387 5.60 -0.61 -20.51
C LEU A 387 5.95 0.60 -21.38
N PHE A 388 5.66 1.81 -20.89
CA PHE A 388 5.92 3.07 -21.62
C PHE A 388 5.41 3.04 -23.07
N GLY A 389 4.19 2.52 -23.28
CA GLY A 389 3.56 2.42 -24.60
C GLY A 389 4.05 1.26 -25.47
N GLN A 390 5.06 0.50 -25.05
CA GLN A 390 5.63 -0.64 -25.79
C GLN A 390 5.21 -1.97 -25.17
N MET A 391 4.93 -2.96 -26.00
CA MET A 391 4.67 -4.34 -25.55
C MET A 391 6.00 -5.05 -25.33
N VAL A 392 6.20 -5.58 -24.12
CA VAL A 392 7.40 -6.29 -23.70
C VAL A 392 7.01 -7.71 -23.27
N ASP A 393 7.75 -8.70 -23.76
CA ASP A 393 7.53 -10.10 -23.39
C ASP A 393 8.07 -10.38 -21.99
N VAL A 394 7.35 -11.20 -21.21
CA VAL A 394 7.79 -11.69 -19.90
C VAL A 394 8.55 -12.98 -20.12
N GLY A 395 9.86 -12.88 -20.29
CA GLY A 395 10.76 -14.01 -20.56
C GLY A 395 11.57 -14.47 -19.36
N LEU A 396 11.76 -13.58 -18.36
CA LEU A 396 12.50 -13.90 -17.14
C LEU A 396 11.72 -14.84 -16.21
N GLU A 397 12.42 -15.43 -15.23
CA GLU A 397 11.77 -16.21 -14.17
C GLU A 397 11.15 -15.26 -13.13
N VAL A 398 9.88 -15.52 -12.78
CA VAL A 398 9.13 -14.73 -11.76
C VAL A 398 8.99 -15.56 -10.50
N TYR A 399 9.33 -14.97 -9.35
CA TYR A 399 9.22 -15.58 -8.04
C TYR A 399 8.39 -14.69 -7.12
N ASP A 400 7.52 -15.31 -6.32
CA ASP A 400 6.72 -14.65 -5.28
C ASP A 400 7.19 -15.16 -3.91
N LEU A 401 7.80 -14.28 -3.12
CA LEU A 401 8.33 -14.58 -1.79
C LEU A 401 7.47 -13.87 -0.74
N GLN A 402 6.36 -14.49 -0.36
CA GLN A 402 5.36 -13.91 0.54
C GLN A 402 5.84 -13.74 1.99
N GLY A 403 6.91 -14.44 2.41
CA GLY A 403 7.47 -14.33 3.75
C GLY A 403 8.03 -12.94 4.10
N PHE A 404 8.19 -12.07 3.12
CA PHE A 404 8.64 -10.68 3.32
C PHE A 404 7.51 -9.69 3.56
N SER A 405 6.24 -10.07 3.62
CA SER A 405 5.17 -9.10 3.88
C SER A 405 5.37 -8.37 5.22
N ALA A 406 5.15 -7.05 5.24
CA ALA A 406 5.28 -6.25 6.45
C ALA A 406 4.07 -6.39 7.38
N HIS A 407 2.88 -6.64 6.83
CA HIS A 407 1.66 -6.76 7.62
C HIS A 407 1.59 -8.08 8.38
N ALA A 408 0.89 -8.05 9.49
CA ALA A 408 0.48 -9.23 10.23
C ALA A 408 -0.32 -10.20 9.35
N ASP A 409 -0.03 -11.49 9.46
CA ASP A 409 -0.83 -12.53 8.85
C ASP A 409 -2.06 -12.89 9.72
N GLN A 410 -2.94 -13.76 9.21
CA GLN A 410 -4.16 -14.17 9.92
C GLN A 410 -3.86 -14.66 11.34
N ASN A 411 -2.84 -15.49 11.53
CA ASN A 411 -2.50 -16.03 12.85
C ASN A 411 -1.99 -14.94 13.79
N MET A 412 -1.21 -14.00 13.28
CA MET A 412 -0.71 -12.88 14.09
C MET A 412 -1.84 -11.92 14.48
N LEU A 413 -2.76 -11.59 13.57
CA LEU A 413 -3.95 -10.78 13.87
C LEU A 413 -4.80 -11.42 14.96
N LEU A 414 -5.04 -12.73 14.87
CA LEU A 414 -5.77 -13.48 15.91
C LEU A 414 -5.03 -13.49 17.24
N LYS A 415 -3.70 -13.74 17.22
CA LYS A 415 -2.85 -13.74 18.42
C LYS A 415 -2.83 -12.37 19.10
N TRP A 416 -2.84 -11.29 18.30
CA TRP A 416 -2.87 -9.92 18.82
C TRP A 416 -4.20 -9.63 19.54
N LEU A 417 -5.33 -10.10 19.01
CA LEU A 417 -6.63 -10.00 19.66
C LEU A 417 -6.74 -10.91 20.90
N ASP A 418 -6.12 -12.08 20.90
CA ASP A 418 -6.12 -12.97 22.07
C ASP A 418 -5.38 -12.39 23.29
N ALA A 419 -4.53 -11.39 23.08
CA ALA A 419 -3.79 -10.75 24.17
C ALA A 419 -4.66 -9.81 25.04
N TYR A 420 -5.88 -9.51 24.63
CA TYR A 420 -6.81 -8.68 25.40
C TYR A 420 -7.33 -9.46 26.62
N GLU A 421 -6.86 -9.08 27.80
CA GLU A 421 -7.30 -9.68 29.08
C GLU A 421 -8.77 -9.37 29.37
N ARG A 422 -9.23 -8.17 28.99
CA ARG A 422 -10.64 -7.77 28.97
C ARG A 422 -11.11 -7.71 27.52
N LYS A 423 -12.04 -8.58 27.16
CA LYS A 423 -12.60 -8.65 25.81
C LYS A 423 -13.21 -7.31 25.39
N PRO A 424 -12.89 -6.79 24.21
CA PRO A 424 -13.53 -5.60 23.67
C PRO A 424 -15.03 -5.85 23.42
N LYS A 425 -15.83 -4.80 23.55
CA LYS A 425 -17.27 -4.84 23.24
C LYS A 425 -17.52 -5.11 21.77
N LYS A 426 -16.67 -4.55 20.90
CA LYS A 426 -16.75 -4.73 19.44
C LYS A 426 -15.39 -4.52 18.78
N VAL A 427 -15.11 -5.31 17.76
CA VAL A 427 -13.97 -5.19 16.87
C VAL A 427 -14.46 -4.72 15.51
N PHE A 428 -13.91 -3.63 15.00
CA PHE A 428 -14.14 -3.13 13.65
C PHE A 428 -12.97 -3.56 12.76
N LEU A 429 -13.26 -4.31 11.69
CA LEU A 429 -12.25 -4.70 10.71
C LEU A 429 -12.20 -3.66 9.59
N VAL A 430 -11.03 -3.07 9.42
CA VAL A 430 -10.73 -2.06 8.40
C VAL A 430 -9.47 -2.48 7.64
N HIS A 431 -9.05 -1.71 6.65
CA HIS A 431 -7.81 -1.92 5.92
C HIS A 431 -7.64 -3.38 5.46
N GLY A 432 -8.52 -3.81 4.56
CA GLY A 432 -8.54 -5.17 4.01
C GLY A 432 -9.65 -5.33 2.98
N GLU A 433 -9.41 -6.21 2.01
CA GLU A 433 -10.41 -6.56 1.01
C GLU A 433 -11.61 -7.30 1.65
N SER A 434 -12.79 -7.18 1.04
CA SER A 434 -14.04 -7.71 1.61
C SER A 434 -13.99 -9.20 1.95
N ASP A 435 -13.34 -10.02 1.13
CA ASP A 435 -13.20 -11.46 1.34
C ASP A 435 -12.27 -11.77 2.53
N ALA A 436 -11.17 -11.04 2.66
CA ALA A 436 -10.24 -11.17 3.78
C ALA A 436 -10.92 -10.79 5.11
N GLN A 437 -11.70 -9.70 5.10
CA GLN A 437 -12.47 -9.24 6.26
C GLN A 437 -13.54 -10.25 6.67
N GLU A 438 -14.29 -10.80 5.73
CA GLU A 438 -15.35 -11.75 6.06
C GLU A 438 -14.78 -13.06 6.62
N ILE A 439 -13.68 -13.58 6.05
CA ILE A 439 -13.01 -14.78 6.56
C ILE A 439 -12.48 -14.54 7.97
N LEU A 440 -11.80 -13.42 8.22
CA LEU A 440 -11.26 -13.07 9.53
C LEU A 440 -12.37 -12.86 10.56
N LYS A 441 -13.44 -12.14 10.20
CA LYS A 441 -14.61 -11.90 11.04
C LYS A 441 -15.24 -13.21 11.51
N GLN A 442 -15.49 -14.15 10.60
CA GLN A 442 -16.05 -15.46 10.95
C GLN A 442 -15.14 -16.23 11.89
N LYS A 443 -13.82 -16.16 11.67
CA LYS A 443 -12.85 -16.85 12.50
C LYS A 443 -12.75 -16.25 13.90
N ILE A 444 -12.69 -14.91 14.04
CA ILE A 444 -12.69 -14.22 15.33
C ILE A 444 -13.98 -14.53 16.11
N ALA A 445 -15.14 -14.43 15.45
CA ALA A 445 -16.42 -14.71 16.09
C ALA A 445 -16.50 -16.16 16.60
N ARG A 446 -16.03 -17.14 15.81
CA ARG A 446 -16.06 -18.55 16.16
C ARG A 446 -15.04 -18.92 17.25
N ASP A 447 -13.79 -18.46 17.10
CA ASP A 447 -12.67 -18.96 17.92
C ASP A 447 -12.52 -18.14 19.21
N GLN A 448 -12.87 -16.85 19.20
CA GLN A 448 -12.68 -15.92 20.33
C GLN A 448 -14.01 -15.43 20.93
N GLY A 449 -15.13 -15.63 20.23
CA GLY A 449 -16.46 -15.21 20.69
C GLY A 449 -16.62 -13.69 20.82
N LEU A 450 -15.92 -12.92 19.97
CA LEU A 450 -15.99 -11.46 19.93
C LEU A 450 -17.05 -11.00 18.91
N GLU A 451 -17.69 -9.87 19.20
CA GLU A 451 -18.53 -9.17 18.23
C GLU A 451 -17.66 -8.44 17.22
N VAL A 452 -17.77 -8.81 15.94
CA VAL A 452 -16.93 -8.27 14.85
C VAL A 452 -17.80 -7.65 13.78
N TYR A 453 -17.42 -6.46 13.35
CA TYR A 453 -18.11 -5.73 12.30
C TYR A 453 -17.13 -5.21 11.25
N ALA A 454 -17.46 -5.36 9.97
CA ALA A 454 -16.72 -4.81 8.84
C ALA A 454 -17.52 -3.63 8.26
N PRO A 455 -17.16 -2.38 8.59
CA PRO A 455 -17.89 -1.20 8.15
C PRO A 455 -17.72 -0.96 6.64
N LYS A 456 -18.71 -0.28 6.06
CA LYS A 456 -18.66 0.17 4.67
C LYS A 456 -18.18 1.61 4.60
N LEU A 457 -17.65 2.00 3.44
CA LEU A 457 -17.25 3.37 3.17
C LEU A 457 -18.44 4.34 3.40
N GLY A 458 -18.21 5.41 4.17
CA GLY A 458 -19.21 6.39 4.56
C GLY A 458 -20.12 5.95 5.69
N GLU A 459 -19.89 4.80 6.31
CA GLU A 459 -20.67 4.37 7.46
C GLU A 459 -20.19 5.06 8.75
N SER A 460 -21.16 5.45 9.58
CA SER A 460 -20.93 6.14 10.84
C SER A 460 -21.71 5.43 11.94
N ILE A 461 -21.05 5.14 13.06
CA ILE A 461 -21.59 4.35 14.15
C ILE A 461 -21.52 5.16 15.44
N ASP A 462 -22.66 5.30 16.12
CA ASP A 462 -22.69 5.76 17.50
C ASP A 462 -22.26 4.62 18.42
N LEU A 463 -21.11 4.80 19.09
CA LEU A 463 -20.52 3.77 19.94
C LEU A 463 -21.29 3.55 21.26
N ALA A 464 -22.15 4.49 21.66
CA ALA A 464 -22.97 4.35 22.86
C ALA A 464 -24.25 3.55 22.60
N THR A 465 -24.91 3.80 21.48
CA THR A 465 -26.19 3.16 21.12
C THR A 465 -26.04 1.96 20.19
N GLY A 466 -24.95 1.89 19.44
CA GLY A 466 -24.74 0.92 18.37
C GLY A 466 -25.49 1.26 17.08
N GLU A 467 -26.19 2.37 17.03
CA GLU A 467 -26.91 2.81 15.84
C GLU A 467 -25.93 3.19 14.73
N SER A 468 -26.20 2.71 13.52
CA SER A 468 -25.44 3.09 12.33
C SER A 468 -26.23 4.07 11.47
N ALA A 469 -25.54 5.11 10.99
CA ALA A 469 -26.04 6.03 9.99
C ALA A 469 -25.08 6.01 8.80
N ARG A 470 -25.56 6.31 7.62
CA ARG A 470 -24.72 6.48 6.44
C ARG A 470 -24.53 7.96 6.18
N ILE A 471 -23.31 8.43 6.23
CA ILE A 471 -22.96 9.73 5.67
C ILE A 471 -23.13 9.57 4.16
N GLU A 472 -23.85 10.48 3.51
CA GLU A 472 -23.88 10.52 2.05
C GLU A 472 -22.46 10.85 1.57
N VAL A 473 -21.66 9.84 1.36
CA VAL A 473 -20.44 9.97 0.56
C VAL A 473 -20.88 10.51 -0.79
N HIS A 474 -20.29 11.60 -1.24
CA HIS A 474 -20.62 12.22 -2.53
C HIS A 474 -20.40 11.20 -3.66
N LYS A 475 -21.32 10.24 -3.76
CA LYS A 475 -21.47 9.43 -4.94
C LYS A 475 -22.17 10.33 -5.95
N ASN A 476 -21.43 10.84 -6.92
CA ASN A 476 -22.08 11.11 -8.18
C ASN A 476 -22.67 9.77 -8.61
N LYS A 477 -23.97 9.59 -8.44
CA LYS A 477 -24.71 8.54 -9.12
C LYS A 477 -24.54 8.84 -10.60
N ILE A 478 -23.58 8.17 -11.23
CA ILE A 478 -23.65 7.96 -12.66
C ILE A 478 -24.90 7.08 -12.80
N ALA A 479 -26.01 7.71 -13.20
CA ALA A 479 -27.22 7.00 -13.54
C ALA A 479 -26.82 6.01 -14.64
N GLY A 480 -26.82 4.72 -14.34
CA GLY A 480 -26.41 3.67 -15.26
C GLY A 480 -25.27 2.75 -14.82
N GLU A 481 -24.61 2.98 -13.68
CA GLU A 481 -23.45 2.18 -13.26
C GLU A 481 -23.78 0.67 -13.11
N GLU A 482 -24.93 0.33 -12.54
CA GLU A 482 -25.41 -1.06 -12.49
C GLU A 482 -25.81 -1.61 -13.87
N GLU A 483 -26.42 -0.77 -14.72
CA GLU A 483 -26.75 -1.15 -16.09
C GLU A 483 -25.48 -1.32 -16.95
N LEU A 484 -24.50 -0.42 -16.80
CA LEU A 484 -23.23 -0.50 -17.51
C LEU A 484 -22.44 -1.75 -17.08
N LYS A 485 -22.36 -2.03 -15.79
CA LYS A 485 -21.71 -3.23 -15.24
C LYS A 485 -22.41 -4.50 -15.76
N LYS A 486 -23.73 -4.54 -15.71
CA LYS A 486 -24.52 -5.66 -16.24
C LYS A 486 -24.33 -5.85 -17.76
N SER A 487 -24.23 -4.76 -18.51
CA SER A 487 -23.94 -4.81 -19.95
C SER A 487 -22.53 -5.30 -20.23
N PHE A 488 -21.55 -4.92 -19.42
CA PHE A 488 -20.17 -5.39 -19.50
C PHE A 488 -20.05 -6.88 -19.16
N ASP A 489 -20.70 -7.34 -18.09
CA ASP A 489 -20.76 -8.76 -17.71
C ASP A 489 -21.42 -9.60 -18.80
N ASN A 490 -22.48 -9.10 -19.42
CA ASN A 490 -23.12 -9.75 -20.58
C ASN A 490 -22.18 -9.82 -21.79
N LEU A 491 -21.41 -8.78 -22.06
CA LEU A 491 -20.41 -8.75 -23.14
C LEU A 491 -19.30 -9.76 -22.89
N LEU A 492 -18.77 -9.83 -21.66
CA LEU A 492 -17.76 -10.83 -21.25
C LEU A 492 -18.28 -12.26 -21.39
N ALA A 493 -19.52 -12.52 -20.99
CA ALA A 493 -20.16 -13.83 -21.13
C ALA A 493 -20.34 -14.20 -22.62
N ALA A 494 -20.77 -13.27 -23.46
CA ALA A 494 -20.89 -13.46 -24.90
C ALA A 494 -19.54 -13.74 -25.56
N PHE A 495 -18.51 -12.99 -25.21
CA PHE A 495 -17.14 -13.19 -25.69
C PHE A 495 -16.59 -14.57 -25.26
N SER A 496 -16.78 -14.96 -24.00
CA SER A 496 -16.38 -16.27 -23.48
C SER A 496 -17.05 -17.41 -24.26
N ASN A 497 -18.34 -17.27 -24.58
CA ASN A 497 -19.09 -18.23 -25.38
C ASN A 497 -18.56 -18.34 -26.83
N ILE A 498 -18.16 -17.21 -27.44
CA ILE A 498 -17.53 -17.18 -28.77
C ILE A 498 -16.19 -17.89 -28.73
N VAL A 499 -15.34 -17.63 -27.72
CA VAL A 499 -14.04 -18.30 -27.54
C VAL A 499 -14.20 -19.79 -27.32
N MET A 500 -15.14 -20.22 -26.47
CA MET A 500 -15.45 -21.65 -26.28
C MET A 500 -15.99 -22.34 -27.54
N SER A 501 -16.67 -21.60 -28.39
CA SER A 501 -17.22 -22.10 -29.68
C SER A 501 -16.24 -21.98 -30.83
N SER A 502 -15.06 -21.39 -30.65
CA SER A 502 -14.07 -21.15 -31.72
C SER A 502 -13.62 -22.41 -32.45
N ASN A 503 -13.58 -23.57 -31.76
CA ASN A 503 -13.27 -24.87 -32.39
C ASN A 503 -14.29 -25.30 -33.45
N LYS A 504 -15.52 -24.75 -33.44
CA LYS A 504 -16.54 -25.01 -34.46
C LYS A 504 -16.33 -24.18 -35.73
N LEU A 505 -15.55 -23.06 -35.64
CA LEU A 505 -15.28 -22.17 -36.79
C LEU A 505 -14.53 -22.89 -37.94
N TYR A 506 -13.77 -23.92 -37.63
CA TYR A 506 -12.94 -24.67 -38.60
C TYR A 506 -13.65 -25.90 -39.21
N THR A 507 -14.97 -26.05 -38.98
CA THR A 507 -15.72 -27.15 -39.59
C THR A 507 -16.20 -26.76 -41.00
N LYS A 508 -16.24 -27.76 -41.93
CA LYS A 508 -16.68 -27.54 -43.33
C LYS A 508 -18.05 -26.89 -43.48
N GLU A 509 -18.92 -27.02 -42.49
CA GLU A 509 -20.28 -26.45 -42.49
C GLU A 509 -20.29 -24.93 -42.22
N HIS A 510 -19.38 -24.43 -41.37
CA HIS A 510 -19.23 -23.02 -41.07
C HIS A 510 -18.50 -22.27 -42.19
N LEU A 511 -17.60 -22.92 -42.91
CA LEU A 511 -16.90 -22.33 -44.06
C LEU A 511 -17.88 -21.96 -45.21
N LYS A 512 -19.02 -22.65 -45.33
CA LYS A 512 -20.08 -22.31 -46.31
C LYS A 512 -20.89 -21.03 -45.91
N LYS A 513 -20.85 -20.62 -44.65
CA LYS A 513 -21.49 -19.40 -44.15
C LYS A 513 -20.47 -18.29 -43.89
N SER A 514 -19.26 -18.39 -44.40
CA SER A 514 -18.09 -17.57 -44.05
C SER A 514 -18.31 -16.08 -44.26
N LYS A 515 -19.05 -15.64 -45.26
CA LYS A 515 -19.30 -14.22 -45.52
C LYS A 515 -20.15 -13.58 -44.42
N LYS A 516 -21.29 -14.17 -44.04
CA LYS A 516 -22.16 -13.66 -42.98
C LYS A 516 -21.45 -13.67 -41.59
N LEU A 517 -20.63 -14.68 -41.35
CA LEU A 517 -19.88 -14.81 -40.12
C LEU A 517 -18.76 -13.77 -40.06
N LYS A 518 -18.09 -13.51 -41.18
CA LYS A 518 -17.08 -12.48 -41.30
C LYS A 518 -17.70 -11.10 -41.08
N ASP A 519 -18.80 -10.77 -41.76
CA ASP A 519 -19.50 -9.48 -41.61
C ASP A 519 -19.90 -9.25 -40.13
N ALA A 520 -20.40 -10.28 -39.43
CA ALA A 520 -20.77 -10.20 -38.01
C ALA A 520 -19.55 -10.03 -37.08
N LEU A 521 -18.41 -10.63 -37.39
CA LEU A 521 -17.16 -10.45 -36.64
C LEU A 521 -16.58 -9.06 -36.84
N ASP A 522 -16.64 -8.53 -38.09
CA ASP A 522 -16.16 -7.20 -38.42
C ASP A 522 -17.04 -6.11 -37.72
N GLU A 523 -18.37 -6.33 -37.63
CA GLU A 523 -19.28 -5.46 -36.85
C GLU A 523 -18.99 -5.52 -35.35
N ALA A 524 -18.72 -6.71 -34.79
CA ALA A 524 -18.38 -6.88 -33.37
C ALA A 524 -17.03 -6.23 -33.03
N GLU A 525 -16.03 -6.36 -33.92
CA GLU A 525 -14.72 -5.71 -33.76
C GLU A 525 -14.89 -4.17 -33.73
N LEU A 526 -15.68 -3.61 -34.65
CA LEU A 526 -15.94 -2.17 -34.68
C LEU A 526 -16.66 -1.68 -33.42
N ALA A 527 -17.63 -2.44 -32.91
CA ALA A 527 -18.33 -2.14 -31.67
C ALA A 527 -17.40 -2.18 -30.46
N LEU A 528 -16.51 -3.19 -30.36
CA LEU A 528 -15.50 -3.28 -29.29
C LEU A 528 -14.47 -2.15 -29.36
N VAL A 529 -14.06 -1.73 -30.55
CA VAL A 529 -13.17 -0.57 -30.74
C VAL A 529 -13.85 0.71 -30.23
N ASN A 530 -15.14 0.90 -30.49
CA ASN A 530 -15.90 2.05 -30.02
C ASN A 530 -16.04 2.02 -28.48
N VAL A 531 -16.39 0.86 -27.90
CA VAL A 531 -16.43 0.70 -26.42
C VAL A 531 -15.08 1.02 -25.81
N ASN A 532 -13.99 0.51 -26.38
CA ASN A 532 -12.64 0.79 -25.89
C ASN A 532 -12.24 2.26 -26.02
N LYS A 533 -12.78 2.96 -27.02
CA LYS A 533 -12.57 4.40 -27.19
C LYS A 533 -13.32 5.19 -26.13
N GLU A 534 -14.57 4.84 -25.82
CA GLU A 534 -15.37 5.46 -24.77
C GLU A 534 -14.83 5.18 -23.36
N LEU A 535 -14.28 3.97 -23.13
CA LEU A 535 -13.64 3.61 -21.86
C LEU A 535 -12.29 4.33 -21.63
N ASN A 536 -11.67 4.88 -22.68
CA ASN A 536 -10.38 5.57 -22.62
C ASN A 536 -10.51 7.07 -22.97
N SER A 537 -11.71 7.58 -23.14
CA SER A 537 -12.04 9.00 -23.25
C SER A 537 -12.40 9.59 -21.90
#